data_d28b3cd261b37dca48caddb0ad712645
#
_entry.id   d28b3cd261b37dca48caddb0ad712645
#
_cell.length_a   1.000
_cell.length_b   1.000
_cell.length_c   1.000
_cell.angle_alpha   90.00
_cell.angle_beta   90.00
_cell.angle_gamma   90.00
#
_symmetry.space_group_name_H-M   'P 1'
#
loop_
_entity.id
_entity.type
_entity.pdbx_description
1 polymer ?
#
loop_
_entity_poly.entity_id
_entity_poly.type
_entity_poly.pdbx_seq_one_letter_code
_entity_poly.pdbx_strand_id
1 'polypeptide(L)'
;EYDKLVKRQALEISSSICKSHKLDETKVFFLQQNQEAIREGSFHNDIVSLANENVFIAHEKAFENKADLNQLIGILKANVNNFSYLEIPDALINLKDLVSSYLLNSQLVTKSDNQMMIIFPSEVQEYSNCGSWIDSLTENSPIDSIKYVDIRQSMMNGGGPACLRFRATFEENEISKINSSYLMDHHKIQSIKDLVGKHYRDKLHPDDLADPSLMEESYLFLDELTALLNLGSIYSFQKT
;
A
#
# COMPACT_ATOMS: atom_id res chain seq x y z
N GLU A 1 -17.82 -25.62 0.14
CA GLU A 1 -17.24 -24.58 -0.72
C GLU A 1 -15.93 -24.13 -0.08
N TYR A 2 -14.83 -24.36 -0.77
CA TYR A 2 -13.54 -23.83 -0.29
C TYR A 2 -13.58 -22.30 -0.43
N ASP A 3 -13.32 -21.58 0.66
CA ASP A 3 -13.09 -20.14 0.61
C ASP A 3 -12.02 -19.86 -0.46
N LYS A 4 -12.36 -19.09 -1.48
CA LYS A 4 -11.46 -18.77 -2.61
C LYS A 4 -10.18 -18.07 -2.16
N LEU A 5 -10.16 -17.53 -0.94
CA LEU A 5 -9.02 -16.79 -0.39
C LEU A 5 -8.60 -17.39 0.94
N VAL A 6 -7.32 -17.71 1.03
CA VAL A 6 -6.71 -18.21 2.26
C VAL A 6 -6.48 -17.04 3.21
N LYS A 7 -6.94 -17.18 4.46
CA LYS A 7 -6.61 -16.26 5.56
C LYS A 7 -5.10 -16.21 5.71
N ARG A 8 -4.50 -15.02 5.63
CA ARG A 8 -3.05 -14.88 5.52
C ARG A 8 -2.32 -14.79 6.85
N GLN A 9 -2.98 -14.28 7.89
CA GLN A 9 -2.29 -13.96 9.14
C GLN A 9 -3.15 -14.31 10.35
N ALA A 10 -2.64 -15.20 11.17
CA ALA A 10 -3.23 -15.53 12.45
C ALA A 10 -2.81 -14.51 13.53
N LEU A 11 -3.58 -14.44 14.62
CA LEU A 11 -3.31 -13.54 15.75
C LEU A 11 -1.91 -13.77 16.35
N GLU A 12 -1.48 -15.02 16.44
CA GLU A 12 -0.17 -15.41 16.96
C GLU A 12 0.98 -14.85 16.11
N ILE A 13 0.80 -14.84 14.79
CA ILE A 13 1.78 -14.25 13.86
C ILE A 13 1.84 -12.73 14.06
N SER A 14 0.70 -12.06 14.14
CA SER A 14 0.63 -10.62 14.41
C SER A 14 1.30 -10.26 15.73
N SER A 15 1.02 -11.01 16.78
CA SER A 15 1.66 -10.84 18.09
C SER A 15 3.18 -11.06 18.03
N SER A 16 3.65 -12.07 17.29
CA SER A 16 5.08 -12.34 17.12
C SER A 16 5.79 -11.20 16.37
N ILE A 17 5.14 -10.60 15.35
CA ILE A 17 5.65 -9.44 14.63
C ILE A 17 5.80 -8.25 15.60
N CYS A 18 4.77 -7.95 16.39
CA CYS A 18 4.83 -6.85 17.36
C CYS A 18 5.98 -7.03 18.35
N LYS A 19 6.20 -8.25 18.85
CA LYS A 19 7.32 -8.56 19.74
C LYS A 19 8.68 -8.42 19.07
N SER A 20 8.81 -8.87 17.81
CA SER A 20 10.07 -8.74 17.06
C SER A 20 10.44 -7.27 16.82
N HIS A 21 9.44 -6.41 16.64
CA HIS A 21 9.60 -4.96 16.51
C HIS A 21 9.68 -4.23 17.87
N LYS A 22 9.62 -4.96 19.00
CA LYS A 22 9.68 -4.39 20.36
C LYS A 22 8.62 -3.31 20.60
N LEU A 23 7.43 -3.48 20.03
CA LEU A 23 6.33 -2.56 20.24
C LEU A 23 5.84 -2.66 21.70
N ASP A 24 5.42 -1.53 22.26
CA ASP A 24 4.79 -1.45 23.56
C ASP A 24 3.43 -2.16 23.51
N GLU A 25 3.30 -3.30 24.19
CA GLU A 25 2.09 -4.13 24.16
C GLU A 25 0.84 -3.36 24.63
N THR A 26 0.99 -2.31 25.44
CA THR A 26 -0.12 -1.48 25.91
C THR A 26 -0.67 -0.56 24.80
N LYS A 27 0.06 -0.40 23.70
CA LYS A 27 -0.28 0.43 22.54
C LYS A 27 -0.61 -0.39 21.29
N VAL A 28 -0.68 -1.71 21.43
CA VAL A 28 -1.00 -2.63 20.33
C VAL A 28 -2.43 -3.11 20.46
N PHE A 29 -3.19 -2.97 19.37
CA PHE A 29 -4.58 -3.41 19.28
C PHE A 29 -4.72 -4.37 18.10
N PHE A 30 -5.37 -5.49 18.32
CA PHE A 30 -5.65 -6.47 17.27
C PHE A 30 -7.14 -6.41 16.93
N LEU A 31 -7.44 -6.08 15.68
CA LEU A 31 -8.79 -6.11 15.13
C LEU A 31 -8.90 -7.23 14.11
N GLN A 32 -9.93 -8.06 14.24
CA GLN A 32 -10.19 -9.10 13.26
C GLN A 32 -10.82 -8.50 12.00
N GLN A 33 -10.28 -8.81 10.83
CA GLN A 33 -10.87 -8.41 9.56
C GLN A 33 -12.20 -9.15 9.35
N ASN A 34 -13.18 -8.45 8.77
CA ASN A 34 -14.51 -8.98 8.54
C ASN A 34 -14.52 -10.11 7.51
N GLN A 35 -15.27 -11.18 7.78
CA GLN A 35 -15.34 -12.37 6.92
C GLN A 35 -15.99 -12.06 5.56
N GLU A 36 -17.00 -11.17 5.52
CA GLU A 36 -17.63 -10.75 4.27
C GLU A 36 -16.62 -10.02 3.40
N ALA A 37 -15.82 -9.12 3.97
CA ALA A 37 -14.77 -8.42 3.26
C ALA A 37 -13.72 -9.38 2.64
N ILE A 38 -13.33 -10.42 3.38
CA ILE A 38 -12.40 -11.44 2.87
C ILE A 38 -13.03 -12.20 1.70
N ARG A 39 -14.32 -12.56 1.77
CA ARG A 39 -15.02 -13.28 0.69
C ARG A 39 -15.16 -12.44 -0.57
N GLU A 40 -15.35 -11.13 -0.43
CA GLU A 40 -15.42 -10.19 -1.55
C GLU A 40 -14.05 -9.91 -2.20
N GLY A 41 -12.96 -10.38 -1.61
CA GLY A 41 -11.63 -10.28 -2.22
C GLY A 41 -10.64 -9.42 -1.45
N SER A 42 -11.00 -8.93 -0.26
CA SER A 42 -10.07 -8.20 0.60
C SER A 42 -9.07 -9.15 1.24
N PHE A 43 -8.06 -9.57 0.50
CA PHE A 43 -7.00 -10.47 0.95
C PHE A 43 -5.96 -9.78 1.86
N HIS A 44 -5.95 -8.45 1.87
CA HIS A 44 -5.22 -7.60 2.80
C HIS A 44 -6.16 -6.57 3.42
N ASN A 45 -5.88 -6.16 4.65
CA ASN A 45 -6.69 -5.16 5.32
C ASN A 45 -6.62 -3.78 4.64
N ASP A 46 -5.51 -3.45 3.99
CA ASP A 46 -5.32 -2.18 3.26
C ASP A 46 -6.21 -2.03 2.00
N ILE A 47 -7.03 -3.03 1.68
CA ILE A 47 -8.09 -2.93 0.68
C ILE A 47 -9.37 -2.31 1.27
N VAL A 48 -9.60 -2.48 2.58
CA VAL A 48 -10.80 -2.04 3.28
C VAL A 48 -10.53 -1.00 4.36
N SER A 49 -9.27 -0.66 4.60
CA SER A 49 -8.87 0.41 5.51
C SER A 49 -7.55 1.06 5.08
N LEU A 50 -7.38 2.33 5.47
CA LEU A 50 -6.20 3.11 5.14
C LEU A 50 -5.90 4.05 6.31
N ALA A 51 -4.64 4.16 6.71
CA ALA A 51 -4.23 5.08 7.76
C ALA A 51 -2.93 5.81 7.42
N ASN A 52 -2.82 7.02 7.91
CA ASN A 52 -1.58 7.78 7.95
C ASN A 52 -1.64 8.76 9.12
N GLU A 53 -0.63 8.71 10.00
CA GLU A 53 -0.51 9.57 11.19
C GLU A 53 -1.81 9.63 12.01
N ASN A 54 -2.50 10.78 11.99
CA ASN A 54 -3.72 11.03 12.74
C ASN A 54 -5.01 10.79 11.94
N VAL A 55 -4.93 10.27 10.72
CA VAL A 55 -6.10 9.93 9.89
C VAL A 55 -6.23 8.42 9.76
N PHE A 56 -7.43 7.93 10.04
CA PHE A 56 -7.83 6.54 9.83
C PHE A 56 -9.13 6.50 9.03
N ILE A 57 -9.11 5.83 7.91
CA ILE A 57 -10.25 5.62 7.01
C ILE A 57 -10.55 4.13 6.98
N ALA A 58 -11.81 3.74 7.14
CA ALA A 58 -12.20 2.35 7.02
C ALA A 58 -13.61 2.22 6.45
N HIS A 59 -13.85 1.15 5.72
CA HIS A 59 -15.19 0.77 5.34
C HIS A 59 -15.97 0.27 6.57
N GLU A 60 -17.28 0.48 6.61
CA GLU A 60 -18.17 0.03 7.68
C GLU A 60 -18.01 -1.45 8.01
N LYS A 61 -17.73 -2.27 6.98
CA LYS A 61 -17.51 -3.71 7.07
C LYS A 61 -16.02 -4.11 7.02
N ALA A 62 -15.11 -3.23 7.39
CA ALA A 62 -13.68 -3.58 7.41
C ALA A 62 -13.34 -4.60 8.49
N PHE A 63 -13.95 -4.45 9.67
CA PHE A 63 -13.66 -5.25 10.85
C PHE A 63 -14.89 -6.00 11.34
N GLU A 64 -14.68 -7.20 11.90
CA GLU A 64 -15.75 -8.10 12.35
C GLU A 64 -16.53 -7.52 13.53
N ASN A 65 -15.83 -6.94 14.51
CA ASN A 65 -16.44 -6.43 15.72
C ASN A 65 -16.39 -4.89 15.74
N LYS A 66 -17.55 -4.27 15.51
CA LYS A 66 -17.69 -2.81 15.55
C LYS A 66 -17.47 -2.21 16.95
N ALA A 67 -17.74 -2.98 18.01
CA ALA A 67 -17.51 -2.51 19.38
C ALA A 67 -16.01 -2.35 19.67
N ASP A 68 -15.20 -3.31 19.27
CA ASP A 68 -13.73 -3.25 19.42
C ASP A 68 -13.14 -2.08 18.60
N LEU A 69 -13.63 -1.89 17.37
CA LEU A 69 -13.25 -0.74 16.55
C LEU A 69 -13.60 0.59 17.23
N ASN A 70 -14.83 0.71 17.74
CA ASN A 70 -15.27 1.94 18.42
C ASN A 70 -14.47 2.21 19.70
N GLN A 71 -14.10 1.16 20.45
CA GLN A 71 -13.21 1.29 21.60
C GLN A 71 -11.84 1.84 21.18
N LEU A 72 -11.25 1.27 20.14
CA LEU A 72 -9.97 1.75 19.59
C LEU A 72 -10.07 3.21 19.14
N ILE A 73 -11.12 3.59 18.40
CA ILE A 73 -11.35 4.96 17.95
C ILE A 73 -11.45 5.91 19.16
N GLY A 74 -12.15 5.50 20.23
CA GLY A 74 -12.23 6.26 21.47
C GLY A 74 -10.87 6.51 22.11
N ILE A 75 -10.03 5.49 22.17
CA ILE A 75 -8.65 5.58 22.67
C ILE A 75 -7.81 6.52 21.81
N LEU A 76 -7.90 6.37 20.46
CA LEU A 76 -7.15 7.22 19.54
C LEU A 76 -7.57 8.68 19.63
N LYS A 77 -8.86 8.98 19.73
CA LYS A 77 -9.38 10.35 19.93
C LYS A 77 -8.88 10.98 21.24
N ALA A 78 -8.67 10.18 22.27
CA ALA A 78 -8.19 10.67 23.57
C ALA A 78 -6.66 10.90 23.60
N ASN A 79 -5.88 10.21 22.76
CA ASN A 79 -4.43 10.16 22.87
C ASN A 79 -3.68 10.72 21.63
N VAL A 80 -4.35 10.86 20.50
CA VAL A 80 -3.77 11.38 19.26
C VAL A 80 -4.36 12.74 18.93
N ASN A 81 -3.52 13.75 18.87
CA ASN A 81 -3.95 15.11 18.56
C ASN A 81 -4.57 15.18 17.15
N ASN A 82 -5.73 15.86 17.07
CA ASN A 82 -6.47 16.05 15.83
C ASN A 82 -6.78 14.72 15.08
N PHE A 83 -7.01 13.65 15.84
CA PHE A 83 -7.34 12.36 15.25
C PHE A 83 -8.66 12.42 14.48
N SER A 84 -8.64 11.99 13.23
CA SER A 84 -9.77 11.94 12.31
C SER A 84 -10.06 10.49 11.92
N TYR A 85 -11.29 10.05 12.16
CA TYR A 85 -11.81 8.77 11.68
C TYR A 85 -12.89 9.03 10.64
N LEU A 86 -12.72 8.46 9.45
CA LEU A 86 -13.63 8.58 8.32
C LEU A 86 -14.17 7.19 7.97
N GLU A 87 -15.44 6.95 8.25
CA GLU A 87 -16.12 5.71 7.90
C GLU A 87 -16.76 5.84 6.50
N ILE A 88 -16.61 4.80 5.69
CA ILE A 88 -17.34 4.65 4.43
C ILE A 88 -18.54 3.74 4.70
N PRO A 89 -19.76 4.26 4.69
CA PRO A 89 -20.96 3.45 4.85
C PRO A 89 -21.15 2.48 3.66
N ASP A 90 -21.54 1.22 3.94
CA ASP A 90 -21.84 0.22 2.90
C ASP A 90 -23.01 0.66 1.99
N ALA A 91 -23.93 1.46 2.53
CA ALA A 91 -25.02 2.04 1.75
C ALA A 91 -24.55 3.10 0.71
N LEU A 92 -23.40 3.74 0.93
CA LEU A 92 -22.82 4.73 0.02
C LEU A 92 -21.91 4.06 -1.00
N ILE A 93 -20.96 3.27 -0.54
CA ILE A 93 -20.06 2.48 -1.38
C ILE A 93 -20.11 1.07 -0.85
N ASN A 94 -20.78 0.16 -1.56
CA ASN A 94 -20.86 -1.22 -1.11
C ASN A 94 -19.48 -1.90 -1.16
N LEU A 95 -19.34 -2.95 -0.36
CA LEU A 95 -18.07 -3.65 -0.18
C LEU A 95 -17.47 -4.17 -1.49
N LYS A 96 -18.32 -4.64 -2.43
CA LYS A 96 -17.86 -5.13 -3.74
C LYS A 96 -17.22 -4.03 -4.58
N ASP A 97 -17.86 -2.85 -4.66
CA ASP A 97 -17.34 -1.71 -5.40
C ASP A 97 -16.07 -1.18 -4.75
N LEU A 98 -16.03 -1.12 -3.41
CA LEU A 98 -14.84 -0.72 -2.67
C LEU A 98 -13.65 -1.62 -3.00
N VAL A 99 -13.83 -2.94 -2.95
CA VAL A 99 -12.77 -3.92 -3.23
C VAL A 99 -12.35 -3.85 -4.70
N SER A 100 -13.31 -3.80 -5.62
CA SER A 100 -13.03 -3.82 -7.06
C SER A 100 -12.35 -2.53 -7.55
N SER A 101 -12.66 -1.39 -6.95
CA SER A 101 -12.04 -0.09 -7.28
C SER A 101 -10.67 0.10 -6.65
N TYR A 102 -10.30 -0.71 -5.65
CA TYR A 102 -9.10 -0.48 -4.82
C TYR A 102 -9.10 0.88 -4.12
N LEU A 103 -10.28 1.45 -3.84
CA LEU A 103 -10.42 2.79 -3.27
C LEU A 103 -9.55 3.00 -2.02
N LEU A 104 -9.55 2.08 -1.07
CA LEU A 104 -8.74 2.20 0.14
C LEU A 104 -7.35 1.59 0.01
N ASN A 105 -7.07 0.79 -1.03
CA ASN A 105 -5.69 0.41 -1.38
C ASN A 105 -4.94 1.56 -2.06
N SER A 106 -5.06 2.74 -1.50
CA SER A 106 -4.53 4.01 -1.96
C SER A 106 -3.35 4.46 -1.10
N GLN A 107 -2.68 5.52 -1.51
CA GLN A 107 -1.64 6.11 -0.67
C GLN A 107 -2.13 7.41 -0.05
N LEU A 108 -2.09 7.50 1.27
CA LEU A 108 -2.29 8.73 2.02
C LEU A 108 -0.92 9.21 2.50
N VAL A 109 -0.51 10.40 2.08
CA VAL A 109 0.81 10.95 2.35
C VAL A 109 0.71 12.35 2.96
N THR A 110 1.57 12.65 3.91
CA THR A 110 1.69 13.98 4.50
C THR A 110 2.66 14.82 3.69
N LYS A 111 2.26 16.03 3.34
CA LYS A 111 3.07 17.02 2.63
C LYS A 111 3.90 17.85 3.61
N SER A 112 4.84 18.64 3.08
CA SER A 112 5.71 19.51 3.88
C SER A 112 4.98 20.63 4.65
N ASP A 113 3.74 20.94 4.26
CA ASP A 113 2.85 21.90 4.93
C ASP A 113 1.94 21.25 6.00
N ASN A 114 2.19 19.99 6.34
CA ASN A 114 1.39 19.15 7.24
C ASN A 114 -0.06 18.86 6.76
N GLN A 115 -0.40 19.23 5.53
CA GLN A 115 -1.62 18.77 4.91
C GLN A 115 -1.40 17.39 4.28
N MET A 116 -2.49 16.70 3.97
CA MET A 116 -2.40 15.36 3.39
C MET A 116 -2.88 15.32 1.96
N MET A 117 -2.24 14.48 1.17
CA MET A 117 -2.66 14.13 -0.19
C MET A 117 -3.04 12.66 -0.24
N ILE A 118 -4.15 12.33 -0.89
CA ILE A 118 -4.49 10.95 -1.21
C ILE A 118 -4.24 10.67 -2.69
N ILE A 119 -3.67 9.50 -2.98
CA ILE A 119 -3.35 9.05 -4.34
C ILE A 119 -4.14 7.78 -4.61
N PHE A 120 -5.16 7.92 -5.45
CA PHE A 120 -6.03 6.83 -5.88
C PHE A 120 -5.54 6.18 -7.18
N PRO A 121 -5.89 4.91 -7.43
CA PRO A 121 -5.84 4.35 -8.77
C PRO A 121 -6.91 5.01 -9.64
N SER A 122 -6.63 5.16 -10.96
CA SER A 122 -7.57 5.80 -11.90
C SER A 122 -8.91 5.07 -12.01
N GLU A 123 -8.92 3.76 -11.72
CA GLU A 123 -10.10 2.89 -11.73
C GLU A 123 -11.21 3.37 -10.79
N VAL A 124 -10.87 4.06 -9.72
CA VAL A 124 -11.84 4.64 -8.78
C VAL A 124 -12.83 5.57 -9.50
N GLN A 125 -12.37 6.26 -10.56
CA GLN A 125 -13.21 7.18 -11.35
C GLN A 125 -14.28 6.47 -12.20
N GLU A 126 -14.16 5.15 -12.39
CA GLU A 126 -15.15 4.34 -13.10
C GLU A 126 -16.37 4.01 -12.22
N TYR A 127 -16.27 4.25 -10.91
CA TYR A 127 -17.31 3.98 -9.91
C TYR A 127 -17.97 5.29 -9.47
N SER A 128 -19.14 5.58 -10.01
CA SER A 128 -19.86 6.85 -9.75
C SER A 128 -20.20 7.09 -8.27
N ASN A 129 -20.40 6.02 -7.49
CA ASN A 129 -20.67 6.10 -6.06
C ASN A 129 -19.44 6.49 -5.23
N CYS A 130 -18.22 6.32 -5.76
CA CYS A 130 -17.00 6.76 -5.09
C CYS A 130 -16.83 8.28 -5.14
N GLY A 131 -17.27 8.94 -6.22
CA GLY A 131 -17.03 10.37 -6.45
C GLY A 131 -17.55 11.27 -5.33
N SER A 132 -18.80 11.10 -4.92
CA SER A 132 -19.40 11.92 -3.85
C SER A 132 -18.71 11.79 -2.51
N TRP A 133 -18.23 10.58 -2.18
CA TRP A 133 -17.45 10.38 -0.96
C TRP A 133 -16.06 11.02 -1.07
N ILE A 134 -15.41 10.88 -2.22
CA ILE A 134 -14.10 11.49 -2.48
C ILE A 134 -14.17 13.01 -2.37
N ASP A 135 -15.20 13.63 -2.94
CA ASP A 135 -15.41 15.08 -2.86
C ASP A 135 -15.55 15.55 -1.40
N SER A 136 -16.20 14.73 -0.55
CA SER A 136 -16.36 15.05 0.86
C SER A 136 -15.08 14.96 1.70
N LEU A 137 -14.04 14.29 1.21
CA LEU A 137 -12.77 14.12 1.93
C LEU A 137 -12.09 15.46 2.20
N THR A 138 -12.06 16.34 1.21
CA THR A 138 -11.38 17.64 1.31
C THR A 138 -12.10 18.62 2.23
N GLU A 139 -13.39 18.41 2.48
CA GLU A 139 -14.19 19.27 3.37
C GLU A 139 -14.10 18.87 4.83
N ASN A 140 -13.93 17.57 5.11
CA ASN A 140 -14.13 17.00 6.44
C ASN A 140 -12.88 16.35 7.04
N SER A 141 -11.71 16.54 6.42
CA SER A 141 -10.47 15.91 6.88
C SER A 141 -9.24 16.79 6.56
N PRO A 142 -8.06 16.46 7.06
CA PRO A 142 -6.82 17.15 6.69
C PRO A 142 -6.34 16.83 5.25
N ILE A 143 -7.11 16.07 4.48
CA ILE A 143 -6.79 15.74 3.08
C ILE A 143 -7.24 16.92 2.21
N ASP A 144 -6.30 17.66 1.67
CA ASP A 144 -6.55 18.86 0.86
C ASP A 144 -6.34 18.65 -0.63
N SER A 145 -5.76 17.53 -1.02
CA SER A 145 -5.45 17.25 -2.42
C SER A 145 -5.61 15.76 -2.78
N ILE A 146 -6.10 15.55 -3.99
CA ILE A 146 -6.40 14.24 -4.55
C ILE A 146 -5.62 14.09 -5.85
N LYS A 147 -4.99 12.92 -6.04
CA LYS A 147 -4.36 12.54 -7.30
C LYS A 147 -4.84 11.17 -7.75
N TYR A 148 -4.88 10.97 -9.05
CA TYR A 148 -5.17 9.69 -9.67
C TYR A 148 -3.95 9.23 -10.46
N VAL A 149 -3.65 7.93 -10.40
CA VAL A 149 -2.55 7.30 -11.13
C VAL A 149 -3.06 6.07 -11.87
N ASP A 150 -2.68 5.97 -13.14
CA ASP A 150 -2.95 4.77 -13.93
C ASP A 150 -1.93 3.70 -13.57
N ILE A 151 -2.40 2.68 -12.86
CA ILE A 151 -1.63 1.49 -12.47
C ILE A 151 -2.38 0.20 -12.81
N ARG A 152 -3.25 0.26 -13.80
CA ARG A 152 -4.14 -0.83 -14.21
C ARG A 152 -3.39 -2.16 -14.41
N GLN A 153 -2.23 -2.13 -15.04
CA GLN A 153 -1.42 -3.34 -15.23
C GLN A 153 -0.95 -3.95 -13.91
N SER A 154 -0.57 -3.11 -12.93
CA SER A 154 -0.22 -3.59 -11.60
C SER A 154 -1.44 -4.17 -10.87
N MET A 155 -2.60 -3.52 -10.97
CA MET A 155 -3.84 -3.98 -10.35
C MET A 155 -4.31 -5.33 -10.94
N MET A 156 -4.14 -5.56 -12.23
CA MET A 156 -4.41 -6.86 -12.86
C MET A 156 -3.57 -7.99 -12.25
N ASN A 157 -2.42 -7.67 -11.66
CA ASN A 157 -1.56 -8.59 -10.92
C ASN A 157 -1.78 -8.52 -9.38
N GLY A 158 -2.84 -7.83 -8.93
CA GLY A 158 -3.24 -7.72 -7.54
C GLY A 158 -2.55 -6.62 -6.72
N GLY A 159 -1.84 -5.68 -7.37
CA GLY A 159 -1.10 -4.60 -6.71
C GLY A 159 -1.71 -3.22 -6.95
N GLY A 160 -2.40 -2.65 -5.95
CA GLY A 160 -2.85 -1.26 -5.94
C GLY A 160 -1.77 -0.28 -5.44
N PRO A 161 -2.07 1.02 -5.30
CA PRO A 161 -1.09 2.03 -4.88
C PRO A 161 -0.44 1.74 -3.52
N ALA A 162 -1.19 1.20 -2.56
CA ALA A 162 -0.64 0.82 -1.26
C ALA A 162 0.39 -0.31 -1.38
N CYS A 163 0.18 -1.26 -2.27
CA CYS A 163 1.08 -2.40 -2.51
C CYS A 163 2.41 -1.99 -3.14
N LEU A 164 2.45 -0.84 -3.81
CA LEU A 164 3.64 -0.32 -4.49
C LEU A 164 4.47 0.63 -3.62
N ARG A 165 4.13 0.78 -2.34
CA ARG A 165 4.87 1.64 -1.42
C ARG A 165 5.63 0.86 -0.36
N PHE A 166 6.72 1.45 0.07
CA PHE A 166 7.42 1.10 1.29
C PHE A 166 7.44 2.31 2.22
N ARG A 167 7.16 2.11 3.51
CA ARG A 167 7.26 3.15 4.54
C ARG A 167 8.22 2.69 5.63
N ALA A 168 9.10 3.59 6.03
CA ALA A 168 9.95 3.44 7.19
C ALA A 168 9.94 4.75 7.99
N THR A 169 9.92 4.64 9.30
CA THR A 169 10.02 5.80 10.20
C THR A 169 11.48 6.01 10.56
N PHE A 170 11.96 7.23 10.41
CA PHE A 170 13.31 7.64 10.75
C PHE A 170 13.27 8.85 11.67
N GLU A 171 14.24 8.95 12.58
CA GLU A 171 14.52 10.21 13.24
C GLU A 171 15.25 11.15 12.26
N GLU A 172 15.10 12.47 12.46
CA GLU A 172 15.68 13.47 11.55
C GLU A 172 17.20 13.28 11.37
N ASN A 173 17.91 12.92 12.45
CA ASN A 173 19.34 12.64 12.42
C ASN A 173 19.72 11.34 11.67
N GLU A 174 18.78 10.46 11.39
CA GLU A 174 19.00 9.21 10.69
C GLU A 174 18.85 9.37 9.18
N ILE A 175 18.10 10.37 8.71
CA ILE A 175 17.88 10.62 7.27
C ILE A 175 19.23 10.85 6.56
N SER A 176 20.14 11.57 7.21
CA SER A 176 21.49 11.82 6.65
C SER A 176 22.36 10.57 6.54
N LYS A 177 22.01 9.49 7.23
CA LYS A 177 22.71 8.19 7.21
C LYS A 177 22.17 7.25 6.13
N ILE A 178 21.03 7.58 5.52
CA ILE A 178 20.46 6.79 4.43
C ILE A 178 21.41 6.88 3.23
N ASN A 179 21.78 5.73 2.68
CA ASN A 179 22.56 5.70 1.45
C ASN A 179 21.78 6.40 0.33
N SER A 180 22.36 7.46 -0.23
CA SER A 180 21.75 8.26 -1.29
C SER A 180 21.38 7.45 -2.55
N SER A 181 21.97 6.26 -2.72
CA SER A 181 21.63 5.32 -3.80
C SER A 181 20.16 4.88 -3.75
N TYR A 182 19.57 4.80 -2.57
CA TYR A 182 18.15 4.43 -2.39
C TYR A 182 17.17 5.60 -2.50
N LEU A 183 17.67 6.84 -2.52
CA LEU A 183 16.84 8.03 -2.67
C LEU A 183 16.62 8.31 -4.16
N MET A 184 15.35 8.32 -4.58
CA MET A 184 14.95 8.52 -5.97
C MET A 184 14.73 10.01 -6.25
N ASP A 185 15.29 10.48 -7.36
CA ASP A 185 15.00 11.75 -7.99
C ASP A 185 14.53 11.53 -9.44
N HIS A 186 14.13 12.60 -10.11
CA HIS A 186 13.64 12.50 -11.49
C HIS A 186 14.67 11.92 -12.46
N HIS A 187 15.95 12.22 -12.27
CA HIS A 187 17.02 11.72 -13.14
C HIS A 187 17.20 10.21 -12.96
N LYS A 188 17.28 9.72 -11.72
CA LYS A 188 17.38 8.28 -11.44
C LYS A 188 16.15 7.52 -11.94
N ILE A 189 14.94 8.08 -11.73
CA ILE A 189 13.71 7.47 -12.23
C ILE A 189 13.76 7.35 -13.75
N GLN A 190 14.20 8.39 -14.46
CA GLN A 190 14.33 8.33 -15.93
C GLN A 190 15.37 7.30 -16.36
N SER A 191 16.53 7.28 -15.72
CA SER A 191 17.58 6.30 -16.02
C SER A 191 17.12 4.85 -15.80
N ILE A 192 16.32 4.60 -14.75
CA ILE A 192 15.72 3.27 -14.51
C ILE A 192 14.69 2.94 -15.59
N LYS A 193 13.86 3.90 -16.01
CA LYS A 193 12.90 3.67 -17.12
C LYS A 193 13.61 3.33 -18.42
N ASP A 194 14.69 4.04 -18.74
CA ASP A 194 15.49 3.76 -19.93
C ASP A 194 16.13 2.37 -19.86
N LEU A 195 16.60 1.97 -18.68
CA LEU A 195 17.13 0.63 -18.45
C LEU A 195 16.08 -0.47 -18.60
N VAL A 196 14.88 -0.23 -18.04
CA VAL A 196 13.74 -1.16 -18.22
C VAL A 196 13.39 -1.27 -19.71
N GLY A 197 13.29 -0.13 -20.43
CA GLY A 197 13.01 -0.13 -21.87
C GLY A 197 14.07 -0.83 -22.72
N LYS A 198 15.33 -0.91 -22.23
CA LYS A 198 16.43 -1.59 -22.89
C LYS A 198 16.36 -3.13 -22.75
N HIS A 199 15.96 -3.61 -21.58
CA HIS A 199 16.11 -5.03 -21.21
C HIS A 199 14.82 -5.80 -21.10
N TYR A 200 13.69 -5.12 -20.75
CA TYR A 200 12.42 -5.84 -20.57
C TYR A 200 11.77 -6.12 -21.91
N ARG A 201 11.23 -7.33 -22.04
CA ARG A 201 10.39 -7.70 -23.18
C ARG A 201 9.05 -6.95 -23.10
N ASP A 202 8.55 -6.46 -24.22
CA ASP A 202 7.23 -5.79 -24.30
C ASP A 202 6.08 -6.73 -23.91
N LYS A 203 6.24 -8.03 -24.12
CA LYS A 203 5.28 -9.09 -23.79
C LYS A 203 6.00 -10.28 -23.21
N LEU A 204 5.40 -10.90 -22.20
CA LEU A 204 5.87 -12.13 -21.59
C LEU A 204 4.72 -13.14 -21.60
N HIS A 205 4.96 -14.30 -22.21
CA HIS A 205 4.04 -15.43 -22.21
C HIS A 205 4.50 -16.46 -21.17
N PRO A 206 3.60 -17.27 -20.56
CA PRO A 206 4.00 -18.33 -19.63
C PRO A 206 5.06 -19.30 -20.17
N ASP A 207 5.06 -19.56 -21.47
CA ASP A 207 6.06 -20.42 -22.11
C ASP A 207 7.47 -19.80 -22.13
N ASP A 208 7.58 -18.46 -22.09
CA ASP A 208 8.87 -17.77 -22.03
C ASP A 208 9.62 -18.04 -20.72
N LEU A 209 8.90 -18.49 -19.68
CA LEU A 209 9.54 -18.86 -18.40
C LEU A 209 10.49 -20.07 -18.53
N ALA A 210 10.35 -20.86 -19.58
CA ALA A 210 11.24 -21.97 -19.90
C ALA A 210 12.41 -21.55 -20.82
N ASP A 211 12.44 -20.29 -21.28
CA ASP A 211 13.50 -19.80 -22.16
C ASP A 211 14.73 -19.36 -21.32
N PRO A 212 15.89 -20.02 -21.47
CA PRO A 212 17.10 -19.65 -20.74
C PRO A 212 17.55 -18.20 -20.98
N SER A 213 17.26 -17.64 -22.16
CA SER A 213 17.63 -16.25 -22.49
C SER A 213 16.92 -15.22 -21.60
N LEU A 214 15.72 -15.52 -21.11
CA LEU A 214 15.01 -14.67 -20.16
C LEU A 214 15.77 -14.51 -18.82
N MET A 215 16.44 -15.58 -18.38
CA MET A 215 17.31 -15.52 -17.19
C MET A 215 18.54 -14.66 -17.44
N GLU A 216 19.18 -14.81 -18.61
CA GLU A 216 20.35 -14.01 -18.99
C GLU A 216 20.00 -12.53 -19.11
N GLU A 217 18.88 -12.19 -19.76
CA GLU A 217 18.33 -10.83 -19.85
C GLU A 217 18.10 -10.22 -18.46
N SER A 218 17.53 -11.02 -17.55
CA SER A 218 17.27 -10.61 -16.17
C SER A 218 18.57 -10.33 -15.39
N TYR A 219 19.59 -11.17 -15.58
CA TYR A 219 20.89 -10.96 -14.94
C TYR A 219 21.59 -9.71 -15.46
N LEU A 220 21.56 -9.48 -16.77
CA LEU A 220 22.10 -8.25 -17.37
C LEU A 220 21.40 -7.00 -16.84
N PHE A 221 20.06 -7.04 -16.78
CA PHE A 221 19.30 -5.93 -16.21
C PHE A 221 19.69 -5.66 -14.75
N LEU A 222 19.74 -6.69 -13.91
CA LEU A 222 20.10 -6.53 -12.49
C LEU A 222 21.53 -6.06 -12.29
N ASP A 223 22.46 -6.47 -13.14
CA ASP A 223 23.85 -6.02 -13.10
C ASP A 223 23.97 -4.54 -13.47
N GLU A 224 23.35 -4.12 -14.57
CA GLU A 224 23.30 -2.72 -14.96
C GLU A 224 22.53 -1.85 -13.94
N LEU A 225 21.46 -2.37 -13.34
CA LEU A 225 20.70 -1.65 -12.30
C LEU A 225 21.54 -1.41 -11.03
N THR A 226 22.28 -2.43 -10.58
CA THR A 226 23.14 -2.28 -9.41
C THR A 226 24.30 -1.33 -9.67
N ALA A 227 24.84 -1.33 -10.89
CA ALA A 227 25.85 -0.36 -11.32
C ALA A 227 25.27 1.07 -11.37
N LEU A 228 24.09 1.26 -12.00
CA LEU A 228 23.40 2.54 -12.08
C LEU A 228 23.13 3.15 -10.70
N LEU A 229 22.71 2.33 -9.75
CA LEU A 229 22.39 2.74 -8.39
C LEU A 229 23.58 2.73 -7.43
N ASN A 230 24.77 2.39 -7.93
CA ASN A 230 26.00 2.30 -7.12
C ASN A 230 25.84 1.40 -5.88
N LEU A 231 25.21 0.24 -6.04
CA LEU A 231 24.97 -0.72 -4.96
C LEU A 231 26.06 -1.79 -4.82
N GLY A 232 26.97 -1.87 -5.77
CA GLY A 232 27.98 -2.94 -5.86
C GLY A 232 27.35 -4.31 -6.17
N SER A 233 28.13 -5.35 -5.94
CA SER A 233 27.71 -6.75 -6.21
C SER A 233 26.86 -7.29 -5.07
N ILE A 234 25.54 -7.05 -5.11
CA ILE A 234 24.59 -7.52 -4.08
C ILE A 234 24.03 -8.90 -4.38
N TYR A 235 23.96 -9.29 -5.65
CA TYR A 235 23.45 -10.60 -6.06
C TYR A 235 24.54 -11.66 -6.13
N SER A 236 24.16 -12.94 -5.89
CA SER A 236 25.12 -14.05 -5.88
C SER A 236 25.82 -14.23 -7.23
N PHE A 237 25.09 -14.08 -8.36
CA PHE A 237 25.65 -14.23 -9.70
C PHE A 237 26.70 -13.14 -10.07
N GLN A 238 26.72 -12.02 -9.35
CA GLN A 238 27.72 -10.94 -9.54
C GLN A 238 29.04 -11.21 -8.79
N LYS A 239 29.07 -12.25 -7.95
CA LYS A 239 30.21 -12.54 -7.06
C LYS A 239 31.09 -13.69 -7.54
N THR A 240 30.82 -14.20 -8.73
CA THR A 240 31.59 -15.31 -9.36
C THR A 240 32.76 -14.78 -10.16
#